data_8dba74194ee611fb2bd34cda5b58e9a1
#
_entry.id   8dba74194ee611fb2bd34cda5b58e9a1
#
_cell.length_a   1.000
_cell.length_b   1.000
_cell.length_c   1.000
_cell.angle_alpha   90.00
_cell.angle_beta   90.00
_cell.angle_gamma   90.00
#
_symmetry.space_group_name_H-M   'P 1'
#
loop_
_entity.id
_entity.type
_entity.pdbx_description
1 polymer ?
#
loop_
_entity_poly.entity_id
_entity_poly.type
_entity_poly.pdbx_seq_one_letter_code
_entity_poly.pdbx_strand_id
1 'polypeptide(L)'
;MSKLTHIIAITLLLFAPWAFSQPPIAHNYKPPLGYVPDAATAIKIAVAVWEPIYGQEQISRQKPYTAVLVKGIWIVEGTLPKQYTHGGVAVAEIAKDDGRVLRVSHGK
;
A
#
# COMPACT_ATOMS: atom_id res chain seq x y z
N MET A 1 13.17 55.77 -33.98
CA MET A 1 13.21 55.45 -33.40
C MET A 1 12.72 54.72 -32.49
N SER A 2 12.54 54.31 -32.09
CA SER A 2 12.14 53.69 -31.21
C SER A 2 11.69 52.51 -31.20
N LYS A 3 11.38 52.06 -31.22
CA LYS A 3 11.04 50.97 -31.32
C LYS A 3 11.43 50.06 -30.51
N LEU A 4 11.80 49.53 -30.21
CA LEU A 4 12.25 48.66 -29.51
C LEU A 4 11.69 48.17 -28.50
N THR A 5 11.76 48.24 -27.84
CA THR A 5 11.18 47.93 -26.74
C THR A 5 10.38 46.82 -26.65
N HIS A 6 9.54 46.69 -26.69
CA HIS A 6 8.71 45.66 -26.62
C HIS A 6 9.15 44.42 -26.21
N ILE A 7 9.78 43.99 -26.69
CA ILE A 7 10.26 42.80 -26.43
C ILE A 7 10.18 42.27 -25.15
N ILE A 8 10.75 42.74 -24.41
CA ILE A 8 10.77 42.32 -23.16
C ILE A 8 9.75 41.58 -22.58
N ALA A 9 8.81 42.08 -22.45
CA ALA A 9 7.78 41.41 -21.75
C ALA A 9 7.76 40.01 -21.84
N ILE A 10 7.83 39.53 -22.80
CA ILE A 10 7.79 38.21 -22.92
C ILE A 10 8.38 37.36 -21.95
N THR A 11 9.48 37.48 -21.81
CA THR A 11 10.17 36.66 -21.00
C THR A 11 9.57 36.30 -19.77
N LEU A 12 9.22 37.08 -19.06
CA LEU A 12 8.71 36.76 -17.85
C LEU A 12 7.75 35.73 -17.81
N LEU A 13 6.94 35.76 -18.56
CA LEU A 13 5.97 34.81 -18.52
C LEU A 13 6.45 33.50 -18.30
N LEU A 14 7.40 33.19 -18.84
CA LEU A 14 7.89 31.93 -18.74
C LEU A 14 7.98 31.43 -17.39
N PHE A 15 8.41 32.04 -16.53
CA PHE A 15 8.60 31.52 -15.27
C PHE A 15 7.42 31.36 -14.53
N ALA A 16 6.60 32.13 -14.66
CA ALA A 16 5.47 32.06 -13.87
C ALA A 16 5.03 30.65 -13.72
N PRO A 17 4.99 29.95 -14.67
CA PRO A 17 4.46 28.64 -14.62
C PRO A 17 5.03 27.77 -13.60
N TRP A 18 6.24 27.81 -13.39
CA TRP A 18 6.75 26.92 -12.51
C TRP A 18 6.36 27.11 -11.17
N ALA A 19 6.12 28.20 -10.82
CA ALA A 19 5.81 28.40 -9.45
C ALA A 19 4.67 27.58 -9.06
N PHE A 20 3.93 27.14 -9.95
CA PHE A 20 2.81 26.46 -9.55
C PHE A 20 2.97 25.10 -9.38
N SER A 21 3.99 24.63 -9.68
CA SER A 21 4.13 23.25 -9.54
C SER A 21 4.18 22.89 -8.10
N GLN A 22 4.03 23.78 -7.24
CA GLN A 22 4.04 23.43 -5.89
C GLN A 22 2.92 22.53 -5.58
N PRO A 23 3.16 21.41 -5.02
CA PRO A 23 2.10 20.51 -4.65
C PRO A 23 1.32 21.15 -3.54
N PRO A 24 0.07 20.90 -3.49
CA PRO A 24 -0.75 21.40 -2.42
C PRO A 24 -0.34 20.68 -1.16
N ILE A 25 -0.52 21.36 -0.08
CA ILE A 25 -0.29 20.74 1.18
C ILE A 25 -1.35 19.74 1.38
N ALA A 26 -0.97 18.57 1.54
CA ALA A 26 -1.92 17.54 1.71
C ALA A 26 -2.35 17.45 3.14
N HIS A 27 -3.59 17.14 3.33
CA HIS A 27 -4.06 16.77 4.63
C HIS A 27 -3.72 15.31 4.79
N ASN A 28 -2.50 15.07 5.19
CA ASN A 28 -2.00 13.72 5.30
C ASN A 28 -1.54 13.48 6.71
N TYR A 29 -2.04 12.43 7.31
CA TYR A 29 -1.63 12.05 8.63
C TYR A 29 -1.03 10.66 8.61
N LYS A 30 0.18 10.51 9.09
CA LYS A 30 0.79 9.22 9.25
C LYS A 30 1.00 8.96 10.73
N PRO A 31 0.39 7.92 11.28
CA PRO A 31 0.55 7.62 12.69
C PRO A 31 2.00 7.31 13.05
N PRO A 32 2.43 7.62 14.25
CA PRO A 32 3.80 7.33 14.66
C PRO A 32 4.21 5.87 14.51
N LEU A 33 3.25 4.96 14.66
CA LEU A 33 3.53 3.54 14.55
C LEU A 33 3.34 3.00 13.13
N GLY A 34 3.13 3.87 12.17
CA GLY A 34 2.91 3.49 10.78
C GLY A 34 1.44 3.30 10.47
N TYR A 35 1.12 3.10 9.20
CA TYR A 35 -0.27 2.92 8.77
C TYR A 35 -0.83 1.56 9.14
N VAL A 36 0.01 0.59 9.43
CA VAL A 36 -0.44 -0.75 9.81
C VAL A 36 0.12 -1.06 11.20
N PRO A 37 -0.46 -0.45 12.23
CA PRO A 37 0.14 -0.50 13.57
C PRO A 37 -0.04 -1.84 14.29
N ASP A 38 -1.00 -2.65 13.88
CA ASP A 38 -1.32 -3.86 14.62
C ASP A 38 -1.67 -5.04 13.70
N ALA A 39 -1.68 -6.21 14.29
CA ALA A 39 -1.96 -7.44 13.57
C ALA A 39 -3.35 -7.46 12.94
N ALA A 40 -4.33 -6.92 13.63
CA ALA A 40 -5.70 -6.93 13.11
C ALA A 40 -5.81 -6.13 11.81
N THR A 41 -5.13 -4.99 11.75
CA THR A 41 -5.13 -4.18 10.54
C THR A 41 -4.41 -4.92 9.41
N ALA A 42 -3.28 -5.54 9.72
CA ALA A 42 -2.53 -6.30 8.72
C ALA A 42 -3.38 -7.43 8.15
N ILE A 43 -4.11 -8.13 9.00
CA ILE A 43 -4.98 -9.22 8.56
C ILE A 43 -6.07 -8.71 7.63
N LYS A 44 -6.69 -7.58 7.96
CA LYS A 44 -7.73 -7.01 7.10
C LYS A 44 -7.20 -6.68 5.72
N ILE A 45 -6.00 -6.12 5.66
CA ILE A 45 -5.40 -5.79 4.37
C ILE A 45 -5.11 -7.08 3.60
N ALA A 46 -4.53 -8.07 4.25
CA ALA A 46 -4.22 -9.33 3.60
C ALA A 46 -5.47 -10.00 3.04
N VAL A 47 -6.53 -10.07 3.81
CA VAL A 47 -7.77 -10.68 3.36
C VAL A 47 -8.35 -9.92 2.17
N ALA A 48 -8.32 -8.59 2.21
CA ALA A 48 -8.81 -7.78 1.11
C ALA A 48 -8.03 -8.03 -0.19
N VAL A 49 -6.74 -8.33 -0.06
CA VAL A 49 -5.90 -8.64 -1.22
C VAL A 49 -6.14 -10.07 -1.70
N TRP A 50 -6.25 -11.02 -0.78
CA TRP A 50 -6.40 -12.44 -1.14
C TRP A 50 -7.74 -12.77 -1.80
N GLU A 51 -8.80 -12.15 -1.33
CA GLU A 51 -10.14 -12.53 -1.79
C GLU A 51 -10.33 -12.40 -3.30
N PRO A 52 -9.96 -11.31 -3.94
CA PRO A 52 -10.11 -11.25 -5.39
C PRO A 52 -9.17 -12.18 -6.15
N ILE A 53 -8.09 -12.64 -5.53
CA ILE A 53 -7.14 -13.51 -6.18
C ILE A 53 -7.56 -14.98 -6.03
N TYR A 54 -7.89 -15.39 -4.82
CA TYR A 54 -8.11 -16.81 -4.51
C TYR A 54 -9.56 -17.18 -4.26
N GLY A 55 -10.43 -16.18 -4.13
CA GLY A 55 -11.84 -16.41 -3.86
C GLY A 55 -12.18 -16.25 -2.39
N GLN A 56 -13.28 -15.56 -2.14
CA GLN A 56 -13.73 -15.26 -0.79
C GLN A 56 -13.97 -16.54 0.02
N GLU A 57 -14.56 -17.52 -0.60
CA GLU A 57 -14.89 -18.75 0.10
C GLU A 57 -13.64 -19.53 0.50
N GLN A 58 -12.69 -19.63 -0.41
CA GLN A 58 -11.45 -20.33 -0.11
C GLN A 58 -10.68 -19.66 1.01
N ILE A 59 -10.61 -18.34 0.98
CA ILE A 59 -9.90 -17.60 2.01
C ILE A 59 -10.62 -17.72 3.34
N SER A 60 -11.94 -17.67 3.33
CA SER A 60 -12.72 -17.83 4.56
C SER A 60 -12.43 -19.17 5.26
N ARG A 61 -12.17 -20.21 4.49
CA ARG A 61 -11.87 -21.51 5.07
C ARG A 61 -10.49 -21.59 5.72
N GLN A 62 -9.67 -20.59 5.53
CA GLN A 62 -8.33 -20.56 6.12
C GLN A 62 -8.26 -19.76 7.42
N LYS A 63 -9.38 -19.50 8.03
CA LYS A 63 -9.41 -18.90 9.36
C LYS A 63 -8.96 -19.92 10.39
N PRO A 64 -8.34 -19.50 11.46
CA PRO A 64 -8.01 -18.11 11.79
C PRO A 64 -6.75 -17.65 11.07
N TYR A 65 -6.72 -16.37 10.75
CA TYR A 65 -5.52 -15.78 10.13
C TYR A 65 -4.59 -15.34 11.23
N THR A 66 -3.29 -15.42 10.98
CA THR A 66 -2.28 -14.96 11.94
C THR A 66 -1.41 -13.90 11.29
N ALA A 67 -0.86 -13.03 12.10
CA ALA A 67 0.06 -12.02 11.64
C ALA A 67 1.19 -11.87 12.63
N VAL A 68 2.43 -11.91 12.12
CA VAL A 68 3.62 -11.78 12.94
C VAL A 68 4.45 -10.66 12.37
N LEU A 69 4.98 -9.82 13.24
CA LEU A 69 5.81 -8.69 12.80
C LEU A 69 7.27 -9.09 12.83
N VAL A 70 7.94 -8.97 11.69
CA VAL A 70 9.35 -9.26 11.58
C VAL A 70 10.03 -8.11 10.87
N LYS A 71 10.88 -7.40 11.58
CA LYS A 71 11.65 -6.31 10.99
C LYS A 71 10.80 -5.33 10.19
N GLY A 72 9.71 -4.89 10.79
CA GLY A 72 8.84 -3.90 10.15
C GLY A 72 7.93 -4.45 9.08
N ILE A 73 7.85 -5.76 8.92
CA ILE A 73 6.99 -6.39 7.94
C ILE A 73 6.02 -7.33 8.65
N TRP A 74 4.74 -7.15 8.39
CA TRP A 74 3.74 -8.09 8.87
C TRP A 74 3.68 -9.27 7.91
N ILE A 75 3.89 -10.46 8.44
CA ILE A 75 3.72 -11.70 7.68
C ILE A 75 2.39 -12.26 8.11
N VAL A 76 1.44 -12.28 7.19
CA VAL A 76 0.08 -12.72 7.46
C VAL A 76 -0.14 -14.05 6.76
N GLU A 77 -0.69 -15.02 7.48
CA GLU A 77 -0.92 -16.34 6.92
C GLU A 77 -2.30 -16.86 7.27
N GLY A 78 -2.86 -17.63 6.38
CA GLY A 78 -4.04 -18.42 6.68
C GLY A 78 -3.68 -19.68 7.45
N THR A 79 -4.67 -20.44 7.83
CA THR A 79 -4.51 -21.73 8.50
C THR A 79 -5.01 -22.83 7.60
N LEU A 80 -4.25 -23.90 7.48
CA LEU A 80 -4.68 -25.03 6.69
C LEU A 80 -5.91 -25.68 7.36
N PRO A 81 -7.01 -25.86 6.62
CA PRO A 81 -8.17 -26.52 7.21
C PRO A 81 -7.84 -27.90 7.73
N LYS A 82 -8.46 -28.25 8.83
CA LYS A 82 -8.12 -29.51 9.53
C LYS A 82 -8.34 -30.78 8.71
N GLN A 83 -9.25 -30.73 7.79
CA GLN A 83 -9.53 -31.89 6.97
C GLN A 83 -8.45 -32.18 5.94
N TYR A 84 -7.51 -31.26 5.77
CA TYR A 84 -6.42 -31.45 4.81
C TYR A 84 -5.15 -31.79 5.56
N THR A 85 -4.42 -32.78 5.07
CA THR A 85 -3.11 -33.10 5.62
C THR A 85 -2.00 -32.44 4.80
N HIS A 86 -2.32 -32.02 3.59
CA HIS A 86 -1.38 -31.38 2.69
C HIS A 86 -2.02 -30.17 2.09
N GLY A 87 -1.20 -29.26 1.64
CA GLY A 87 -1.66 -28.07 0.97
C GLY A 87 -0.98 -26.85 1.54
N GLY A 88 -1.16 -25.75 0.88
CA GLY A 88 -0.61 -24.51 1.33
C GLY A 88 -1.68 -23.59 1.86
N VAL A 89 -1.23 -22.46 2.35
CA VAL A 89 -2.11 -21.42 2.83
C VAL A 89 -1.74 -20.12 2.14
N ALA A 90 -2.64 -19.18 2.18
CA ALA A 90 -2.38 -17.84 1.66
C ALA A 90 -1.41 -17.12 2.58
N VAL A 91 -0.49 -16.38 1.99
CA VAL A 91 0.50 -15.59 2.71
C VAL A 91 0.51 -14.19 2.10
N ALA A 92 0.65 -13.19 2.93
CA ALA A 92 0.88 -11.83 2.47
C ALA A 92 1.92 -11.17 3.37
N GLU A 93 2.82 -10.40 2.77
CA GLU A 93 3.79 -9.62 3.51
C GLU A 93 3.46 -8.15 3.28
N ILE A 94 3.27 -7.42 4.36
CA ILE A 94 2.78 -6.05 4.33
C ILE A 94 3.70 -5.17 5.16
N ALA A 95 4.17 -4.08 4.57
CA ALA A 95 5.03 -3.16 5.30
C ALA A 95 4.22 -2.44 6.38
N LYS A 96 4.72 -2.49 7.60
CA LYS A 96 4.05 -1.85 8.71
C LYS A 96 3.97 -0.35 8.54
N ASP A 97 5.00 0.23 7.97
CA ASP A 97 5.10 1.68 7.88
C ASP A 97 4.07 2.31 6.95
N ASP A 98 3.95 1.80 5.75
CA ASP A 98 3.11 2.43 4.74
C ASP A 98 2.03 1.52 4.15
N GLY A 99 1.95 0.28 4.58
CA GLY A 99 0.91 -0.62 4.12
C GLY A 99 1.18 -1.25 2.76
N ARG A 100 2.38 -1.09 2.18
CA ARG A 100 2.66 -1.70 0.89
C ARG A 100 2.59 -3.21 0.98
N VAL A 101 2.03 -3.80 -0.04
CA VAL A 101 1.99 -5.25 -0.15
C VAL A 101 3.28 -5.68 -0.83
N LEU A 102 4.12 -6.38 -0.11
CA LEU A 102 5.44 -6.75 -0.60
C LEU A 102 5.46 -8.13 -1.26
N ARG A 103 4.61 -9.03 -0.83
CA ARG A 103 4.56 -10.36 -1.38
C ARG A 103 3.19 -10.98 -1.12
N VAL A 104 2.69 -11.72 -2.08
CA VAL A 104 1.48 -12.51 -1.94
C VAL A 104 1.76 -13.87 -2.55
N SER A 105 1.42 -14.92 -1.83
CA SER A 105 1.59 -16.27 -2.34
C SER A 105 0.56 -17.21 -1.73
N HIS A 106 0.45 -18.37 -2.32
CA HIS A 106 -0.40 -19.44 -1.81
C HIS A 106 0.32 -20.75 -2.11
N GLY A 107 0.51 -21.55 -1.09
CA GLY A 107 1.16 -22.85 -1.28
C GLY A 107 0.23 -23.85 -1.96
N LYS A 108 0.79 -24.96 -2.34
CA LYS A 108 0.03 -26.04 -2.98
C LYS A 108 -0.25 -27.16 -2.04
#